data_284e615c946711cc7524d3db85077edf
#
_entry.id   284e615c946711cc7524d3db85077edf
#
_cell.length_a   1.000
_cell.length_b   1.000
_cell.length_c   1.000
_cell.angle_alpha   90.00
_cell.angle_beta   90.00
_cell.angle_gamma   90.00
#
_symmetry.space_group_name_H-M   'P 1'
#
loop_
_entity.id
_entity.type
_entity.pdbx_description
1 polymer ?
#
loop_
_entity_poly.entity_id
_entity_poly.type
_entity_poly.pdbx_seq_one_letter_code
_entity_poly.pdbx_strand_id
1 'polypeptide(L)'
;MKKRAQLLSTLMAASMMAGALSGCGSTAADNTANTEVTAEAVAKADTAADTANTDTASGDVTELKYWYCWTGATQENNMELAEAFNETIGKEKGIHVTAEYQGTYDECHQKLQAAFVANETPALSVMEISTIRRFAENGMLENLDSYVNESGVDMGDFYEGLLPNCYVDDSIYGLPYLRSTPIMYCNNTILNEAGWDYKDIKTWDDLKAAATAVHEKTGKYGVSQYSYLWTLDAFMIEHGSSILNETEDATLLNTAEGKEVIGFWRDLIDQGIVHAYNHTEQDKVTTDVQNLNTAIWFGSTGSLKDNLAIADELGFELGTAYIPKALEYGTPTGGCCVVMMSNISDKEKAAAWEFMKYMTETEQAIKSSIKTGYLPSRKSAGESDTMQKYFEEMPLAKVALDQLQFVKRAAYSNPN
;
A
#
# COMPACT_ATOMS: atom_id res chain seq x y z
N MET A 1 -29.30 -39.12 -27.75
CA MET A 1 -30.62 -38.68 -27.28
C MET A 1 -30.41 -37.27 -26.72
N LYS A 2 -30.51 -36.21 -27.54
CA LYS A 2 -31.69 -35.41 -27.85
C LYS A 2 -32.30 -34.72 -26.63
N LYS A 3 -32.12 -33.34 -26.67
CA LYS A 3 -33.07 -32.28 -26.26
C LYS A 3 -33.07 -31.93 -24.77
N ARG A 4 -32.75 -30.68 -24.39
CA ARG A 4 -33.44 -29.38 -24.60
C ARG A 4 -32.43 -28.25 -24.23
N ALA A 5 -31.93 -27.38 -25.03
CA ALA A 5 -32.53 -26.35 -25.91
C ALA A 5 -33.26 -25.23 -25.18
N GLN A 6 -32.63 -24.07 -25.25
CA GLN A 6 -33.19 -22.74 -25.57
C GLN A 6 -34.37 -22.25 -24.72
N LEU A 7 -34.12 -21.08 -24.18
CA LEU A 7 -34.94 -19.86 -24.16
C LEU A 7 -34.42 -18.97 -23.01
N LEU A 8 -33.82 -17.83 -23.27
CA LEU A 8 -34.42 -16.52 -23.32
C LEU A 8 -33.37 -15.50 -23.80
N SER A 9 -33.42 -15.20 -25.07
CA SER A 9 -32.99 -13.93 -25.62
C SER A 9 -34.26 -13.13 -25.88
N THR A 10 -34.23 -11.88 -25.64
CA THR A 10 -34.98 -10.76 -26.24
C THR A 10 -35.57 -9.77 -25.22
N LEU A 11 -35.38 -8.57 -25.57
CA LEU A 11 -35.87 -7.22 -25.17
C LEU A 11 -34.85 -6.48 -24.29
N MET A 12 -34.22 -5.37 -24.70
CA MET A 12 -34.79 -4.19 -25.36
C MET A 12 -33.72 -3.40 -26.08
N ALA A 13 -33.89 -3.22 -27.36
CA ALA A 13 -33.37 -2.09 -28.13
C ALA A 13 -34.48 -1.05 -28.22
N ALA A 14 -34.14 0.19 -28.11
CA ALA A 14 -34.66 1.37 -28.77
C ALA A 14 -34.75 2.60 -27.87
N SER A 15 -33.91 3.58 -28.10
CA SER A 15 -34.32 4.90 -28.55
C SER A 15 -33.12 5.74 -28.95
N MET A 16 -32.96 5.86 -30.24
CA MET A 16 -32.13 6.84 -30.95
C MET A 16 -32.90 8.12 -31.22
N MET A 17 -32.12 9.19 -31.50
CA MET A 17 -32.42 10.42 -32.24
C MET A 17 -32.96 11.58 -31.39
N ALA A 18 -32.54 12.81 -31.54
CA ALA A 18 -31.85 13.52 -32.61
C ALA A 18 -31.40 14.89 -32.08
N GLY A 19 -30.46 15.52 -32.75
CA GLY A 19 -30.28 16.96 -32.64
C GLY A 19 -28.85 17.41 -33.01
N ALA A 20 -28.60 17.46 -34.30
CA ALA A 20 -27.40 18.09 -34.87
C ALA A 20 -27.66 19.55 -35.20
N LEU A 21 -26.58 20.32 -35.27
CA LEU A 21 -26.27 21.44 -36.16
C LEU A 21 -26.13 22.84 -35.55
N SER A 22 -24.92 23.33 -35.84
CA SER A 22 -24.50 24.70 -36.22
C SER A 22 -24.28 25.69 -35.05
N GLY A 23 -23.24 26.47 -35.02
CA GLY A 23 -22.26 26.93 -35.98
C GLY A 23 -21.33 27.95 -35.31
N CYS A 24 -20.27 28.27 -35.97
CA CYS A 24 -19.19 29.23 -35.68
C CYS A 24 -19.65 30.64 -35.28
N GLY A 25 -18.74 31.31 -34.50
CA GLY A 25 -18.70 32.77 -34.53
C GLY A 25 -18.03 33.39 -33.33
N SER A 26 -16.90 33.98 -33.56
CA SER A 26 -15.99 34.78 -32.76
C SER A 26 -16.59 36.02 -32.12
N THR A 27 -15.92 36.48 -31.10
CA THR A 27 -15.52 37.84 -30.69
C THR A 27 -15.99 38.29 -29.32
N ALA A 28 -15.06 38.96 -28.67
CA ALA A 28 -15.05 39.56 -27.35
C ALA A 28 -16.13 40.64 -27.09
N ALA A 29 -16.52 40.81 -25.87
CA ALA A 29 -16.46 42.02 -25.06
C ALA A 29 -17.40 41.98 -23.85
N ASP A 30 -16.84 42.25 -22.71
CA ASP A 30 -17.35 43.04 -21.57
C ASP A 30 -18.88 43.20 -21.37
N ASN A 31 -19.38 42.79 -20.23
CA ASN A 31 -20.00 43.70 -19.27
C ASN A 31 -20.56 42.99 -18.01
N THR A 32 -20.31 43.62 -16.91
CA THR A 32 -20.92 43.49 -15.59
C THR A 32 -22.44 43.50 -15.58
N ALA A 33 -23.09 42.62 -14.83
CA ALA A 33 -24.32 42.93 -14.09
C ALA A 33 -24.59 41.91 -12.98
N ASN A 34 -24.70 42.43 -11.83
CA ASN A 34 -25.20 41.96 -10.54
C ASN A 34 -26.64 41.45 -10.67
N THR A 35 -26.96 40.31 -10.06
CA THR A 35 -28.35 40.05 -9.63
C THR A 35 -28.35 39.16 -8.39
N GLU A 36 -28.71 39.77 -7.28
CA GLU A 36 -29.18 39.12 -6.05
C GLU A 36 -30.40 38.23 -6.34
N VAL A 37 -30.46 37.05 -5.75
CA VAL A 37 -31.73 36.36 -5.50
C VAL A 37 -31.78 35.88 -4.09
N THR A 38 -32.73 36.40 -3.38
CA THR A 38 -33.19 36.29 -2.02
C THR A 38 -33.48 34.84 -1.56
N ALA A 39 -33.20 34.64 -0.28
CA ALA A 39 -33.67 33.49 0.51
C ALA A 39 -35.19 33.59 0.77
N GLU A 40 -35.88 32.46 0.68
CA GLU A 40 -37.15 32.30 1.38
C GLU A 40 -37.32 30.86 1.91
N ALA A 41 -37.79 30.84 3.12
CA ALA A 41 -37.91 29.78 4.12
C ALA A 41 -38.91 28.67 3.73
N VAL A 42 -38.69 27.46 4.22
CA VAL A 42 -39.77 26.52 4.50
C VAL A 42 -39.59 25.95 5.93
N ALA A 43 -40.73 26.00 6.63
CA ALA A 43 -40.91 25.85 8.05
C ALA A 43 -40.84 24.41 8.60
N LYS A 44 -40.55 24.37 9.91
CA LYS A 44 -40.78 23.43 10.99
C LYS A 44 -41.84 22.33 10.80
N ALA A 45 -41.47 21.13 11.23
CA ALA A 45 -42.41 20.25 11.93
C ALA A 45 -41.73 19.69 13.20
N ASP A 46 -42.23 20.09 14.34
CA ASP A 46 -41.98 19.54 15.66
C ASP A 46 -42.60 18.14 15.77
N THR A 47 -41.88 17.19 16.35
CA THR A 47 -42.45 16.16 17.22
C THR A 47 -41.47 15.80 18.33
N ALA A 48 -41.89 16.08 19.53
CA ALA A 48 -41.24 15.69 20.76
C ALA A 48 -41.44 14.19 21.04
N ALA A 49 -40.41 13.52 21.53
CA ALA A 49 -40.52 12.36 22.40
C ALA A 49 -39.23 12.17 23.18
N ASP A 50 -39.34 12.44 24.39
CA ASP A 50 -39.05 11.67 25.60
C ASP A 50 -37.56 11.50 25.98
N THR A 51 -37.27 12.20 27.04
CA THR A 51 -36.03 12.14 27.83
C THR A 51 -35.98 10.84 28.62
N ALA A 52 -34.98 10.00 28.31
CA ALA A 52 -34.44 9.09 29.31
C ALA A 52 -33.02 9.57 29.65
N ASN A 53 -32.95 10.23 30.78
CA ASN A 53 -31.73 10.69 31.43
C ASN A 53 -30.99 9.47 31.97
N THR A 54 -29.86 9.12 31.36
CA THR A 54 -28.83 8.33 32.03
C THR A 54 -27.62 9.22 32.18
N ASP A 55 -27.45 9.76 33.36
CA ASP A 55 -26.23 10.39 33.85
C ASP A 55 -25.06 9.39 33.70
N THR A 56 -24.30 9.52 32.64
CA THR A 56 -22.90 9.08 32.55
C THR A 56 -22.07 10.34 32.42
N ALA A 57 -21.07 10.51 33.27
CA ALA A 57 -20.16 11.63 33.31
C ALA A 57 -19.70 12.01 31.91
N SER A 58 -20.21 13.11 31.35
CA SER A 58 -19.77 13.73 30.10
C SER A 58 -18.42 14.41 30.36
N GLY A 59 -17.35 13.64 30.37
CA GLY A 59 -16.03 14.14 30.06
C GLY A 59 -16.01 14.45 28.56
N ASP A 60 -15.46 15.61 28.19
CA ASP A 60 -15.34 16.11 26.83
C ASP A 60 -14.50 15.11 25.99
N VAL A 61 -15.15 14.30 25.17
CA VAL A 61 -14.50 13.28 24.31
C VAL A 61 -13.65 13.97 23.26
N THR A 62 -12.40 13.51 23.09
CA THR A 62 -11.51 14.01 22.03
C THR A 62 -11.75 13.20 20.77
N GLU A 63 -12.37 13.82 19.78
CA GLU A 63 -12.63 13.23 18.47
C GLU A 63 -11.40 13.36 17.58
N LEU A 64 -10.94 12.25 17.02
CA LEU A 64 -9.80 12.19 16.11
C LEU A 64 -10.20 11.60 14.77
N LYS A 65 -9.68 12.17 13.68
CA LYS A 65 -9.72 11.55 12.36
C LYS A 65 -8.39 10.83 12.10
N TYR A 66 -8.50 9.60 11.59
CA TYR A 66 -7.39 8.79 11.13
C TYR A 66 -7.58 8.43 9.66
N TRP A 67 -6.67 8.88 8.80
CA TRP A 67 -6.72 8.61 7.37
C TRP A 67 -5.88 7.39 7.00
N TYR A 68 -6.49 6.47 6.25
CA TYR A 68 -5.82 5.27 5.76
C TYR A 68 -6.03 5.06 4.26
N CYS A 69 -5.16 4.23 3.66
CA CYS A 69 -5.15 3.91 2.24
C CYS A 69 -5.51 2.45 2.02
N TRP A 70 -5.89 2.15 0.78
CA TRP A 70 -6.21 0.82 0.27
C TRP A 70 -7.52 0.24 0.81
N THR A 71 -8.11 -0.64 0.01
CA THR A 71 -9.37 -1.37 0.31
C THR A 71 -9.10 -2.81 0.76
N GLY A 72 -10.12 -3.65 0.80
CA GLY A 72 -10.00 -5.07 1.14
C GLY A 72 -9.54 -5.31 2.58
N ALA A 73 -8.69 -6.31 2.79
CA ALA A 73 -8.20 -6.68 4.11
C ALA A 73 -7.47 -5.55 4.85
N THR A 74 -6.82 -4.64 4.13
CA THR A 74 -6.16 -3.46 4.70
C THR A 74 -7.18 -2.47 5.27
N GLN A 75 -8.27 -2.19 4.55
CA GLN A 75 -9.36 -1.35 5.03
C GLN A 75 -9.99 -1.95 6.29
N GLU A 76 -10.36 -3.21 6.22
CA GLU A 76 -10.97 -3.91 7.36
C GLU A 76 -10.07 -3.86 8.60
N ASN A 77 -8.75 -4.09 8.43
CA ASN A 77 -7.79 -4.00 9.52
C ASN A 77 -7.76 -2.60 10.18
N ASN A 78 -7.75 -1.53 9.39
CA ASN A 78 -7.74 -0.16 9.92
C ASN A 78 -9.04 0.19 10.66
N MET A 79 -10.18 -0.25 10.13
CA MET A 79 -11.49 -0.03 10.77
C MET A 79 -11.60 -0.80 12.08
N GLU A 80 -11.22 -2.09 12.11
CA GLU A 80 -11.24 -2.93 13.31
C GLU A 80 -10.30 -2.41 14.41
N LEU A 81 -9.09 -1.91 14.03
CA LEU A 81 -8.18 -1.30 14.99
C LEU A 81 -8.79 -0.05 15.65
N ALA A 82 -9.42 0.83 14.86
CA ALA A 82 -10.06 2.02 15.40
C ALA A 82 -11.26 1.65 16.30
N GLU A 83 -12.10 0.70 15.90
CA GLU A 83 -13.24 0.23 16.68
C GLU A 83 -12.77 -0.42 17.99
N ALA A 84 -11.81 -1.32 17.95
CA ALA A 84 -11.28 -1.98 19.14
C ALA A 84 -10.60 -0.99 20.11
N PHE A 85 -9.90 0.03 19.59
CA PHE A 85 -9.37 1.11 20.40
C PHE A 85 -10.49 1.91 21.08
N ASN A 86 -11.53 2.29 20.33
CA ASN A 86 -12.66 3.06 20.83
C ASN A 86 -13.43 2.33 21.94
N GLU A 87 -13.56 1.01 21.84
CA GLU A 87 -14.23 0.18 22.85
C GLU A 87 -13.39 -0.04 24.12
N THR A 88 -12.09 0.14 24.06
CA THR A 88 -11.13 -0.14 25.14
C THR A 88 -10.45 1.14 25.66
N ILE A 89 -9.21 1.37 25.23
CA ILE A 89 -8.38 2.50 25.68
C ILE A 89 -9.05 3.85 25.38
N GLY A 90 -9.68 3.98 24.20
CA GLY A 90 -10.38 5.20 23.81
C GLY A 90 -11.53 5.54 24.77
N LYS A 91 -12.35 4.56 25.10
CA LYS A 91 -13.44 4.72 26.07
C LYS A 91 -12.92 5.10 27.46
N GLU A 92 -11.85 4.46 27.91
CA GLU A 92 -11.24 4.75 29.23
C GLU A 92 -10.68 6.18 29.29
N LYS A 93 -10.04 6.64 28.20
CA LYS A 93 -9.35 7.93 28.15
C LYS A 93 -10.20 9.08 27.59
N GLY A 94 -11.43 8.83 27.18
CA GLY A 94 -12.30 9.82 26.54
C GLY A 94 -11.77 10.22 25.16
N ILE A 95 -11.31 9.26 24.36
CA ILE A 95 -10.80 9.42 23.00
C ILE A 95 -11.69 8.61 22.06
N HIS A 96 -12.06 9.19 20.91
CA HIS A 96 -12.78 8.48 19.87
C HIS A 96 -12.08 8.72 18.52
N VAL A 97 -11.77 7.64 17.80
CA VAL A 97 -11.09 7.65 16.51
C VAL A 97 -12.03 7.24 15.39
N THR A 98 -12.17 8.10 14.38
CA THR A 98 -12.89 7.78 13.15
C THR A 98 -11.87 7.47 12.04
N ALA A 99 -11.85 6.24 11.57
CA ALA A 99 -11.00 5.81 10.45
C ALA A 99 -11.66 6.15 9.11
N GLU A 100 -10.95 6.91 8.25
CA GLU A 100 -11.46 7.41 6.97
C GLU A 100 -10.57 6.94 5.80
N TYR A 101 -11.16 6.22 4.85
CA TYR A 101 -10.50 5.79 3.63
C TYR A 101 -10.20 6.96 2.68
N GLN A 102 -8.97 7.04 2.17
CA GLN A 102 -8.52 8.15 1.34
C GLN A 102 -8.04 7.78 -0.07
N GLY A 103 -8.16 6.53 -0.48
CA GLY A 103 -7.71 6.08 -1.79
C GLY A 103 -6.33 5.42 -1.75
N THR A 104 -5.53 5.65 -2.80
CA THR A 104 -4.13 5.26 -2.89
C THR A 104 -3.25 6.15 -2.02
N TYR A 105 -1.97 5.81 -1.86
CA TYR A 105 -1.02 6.69 -1.18
C TYR A 105 -0.93 8.07 -1.85
N ASP A 106 -0.85 8.14 -3.18
CA ASP A 106 -0.76 9.40 -3.92
C ASP A 106 -1.99 10.29 -3.70
N GLU A 107 -3.19 9.70 -3.74
CA GLU A 107 -4.44 10.43 -3.48
C GLU A 107 -4.50 10.93 -2.04
N CYS A 108 -4.10 10.10 -1.07
CA CYS A 108 -4.04 10.47 0.33
C CYS A 108 -3.05 11.62 0.57
N HIS A 109 -1.84 11.53 0.02
CA HIS A 109 -0.82 12.56 0.16
C HIS A 109 -1.23 13.90 -0.45
N GLN A 110 -1.89 13.89 -1.62
CA GLN A 110 -2.45 15.10 -2.23
C GLN A 110 -3.53 15.72 -1.33
N LYS A 111 -4.42 14.90 -0.77
CA LYS A 111 -5.46 15.36 0.17
C LYS A 111 -4.85 15.91 1.46
N LEU A 112 -3.80 15.24 2.02
CA LEU A 112 -3.10 15.73 3.22
C LEU A 112 -2.48 17.10 3.00
N GLN A 113 -1.83 17.33 1.84
CA GLN A 113 -1.26 18.63 1.50
C GLN A 113 -2.33 19.73 1.40
N ALA A 114 -3.46 19.42 0.75
CA ALA A 114 -4.58 20.35 0.64
C ALA A 114 -5.21 20.64 2.02
N ALA A 115 -5.43 19.62 2.84
CA ALA A 115 -5.99 19.75 4.18
C ALA A 115 -5.04 20.53 5.12
N PHE A 116 -3.72 20.36 4.97
CA PHE A 116 -2.74 21.12 5.76
C PHE A 116 -2.81 22.61 5.47
N VAL A 117 -2.88 23.01 4.19
CA VAL A 117 -3.05 24.40 3.78
C VAL A 117 -4.37 24.99 4.28
N ALA A 118 -5.45 24.18 4.29
CA ALA A 118 -6.76 24.57 4.79
C ALA A 118 -6.85 24.58 6.34
N ASN A 119 -5.86 24.05 7.04
CA ASN A 119 -5.87 23.79 8.49
C ASN A 119 -7.03 22.85 8.92
N GLU A 120 -7.28 21.82 8.12
CA GLU A 120 -8.34 20.82 8.28
C GLU A 120 -7.79 19.39 8.20
N THR A 121 -6.56 19.18 8.67
CA THR A 121 -5.89 17.87 8.63
C THR A 121 -6.57 16.86 9.56
N PRO A 122 -6.49 15.55 9.25
CA PRO A 122 -6.73 14.52 10.25
C PRO A 122 -5.70 14.64 11.38
N ALA A 123 -5.95 14.00 12.51
CA ALA A 123 -4.94 13.91 13.56
C ALA A 123 -3.79 12.98 13.16
N LEU A 124 -4.14 11.89 12.49
CA LEU A 124 -3.23 10.81 12.10
C LEU A 124 -3.45 10.39 10.65
N SER A 125 -2.39 9.94 10.02
CA SER A 125 -2.48 9.29 8.70
C SER A 125 -1.49 8.14 8.58
N VAL A 126 -1.80 7.16 7.74
CA VAL A 126 -0.75 6.34 7.15
C VAL A 126 0.01 7.17 6.13
N MET A 127 1.31 6.95 6.05
CA MET A 127 2.17 7.63 5.07
C MET A 127 3.14 6.63 4.46
N GLU A 128 3.16 6.56 3.15
CA GLU A 128 4.13 5.77 2.41
C GLU A 128 5.55 6.26 2.74
N ILE A 129 6.45 5.31 2.94
CA ILE A 129 7.76 5.57 3.58
C ILE A 129 8.67 6.51 2.81
N SER A 130 8.56 6.60 1.49
CA SER A 130 9.39 7.49 0.66
C SER A 130 9.01 8.97 0.81
N THR A 131 7.80 9.27 1.31
CA THR A 131 7.29 10.64 1.40
C THR A 131 7.46 11.29 2.78
N ILE A 132 7.78 10.52 3.81
CA ILE A 132 7.89 11.01 5.20
C ILE A 132 8.86 12.18 5.32
N ARG A 133 10.07 12.06 4.73
CA ARG A 133 11.08 13.14 4.76
C ARG A 133 10.51 14.43 4.22
N ARG A 134 9.90 14.40 3.04
CA ARG A 134 9.34 15.60 2.40
C ARG A 134 8.25 16.27 3.26
N PHE A 135 7.37 15.47 3.87
CA PHE A 135 6.31 16.01 4.73
C PHE A 135 6.88 16.59 6.03
N ALA A 136 7.87 15.95 6.64
CA ALA A 136 8.54 16.43 7.86
C ALA A 136 9.33 17.74 7.60
N GLU A 137 10.14 17.79 6.53
CA GLU A 137 10.91 18.97 6.15
C GLU A 137 10.01 20.19 5.83
N ASN A 138 8.79 19.95 5.34
CA ASN A 138 7.78 21.00 5.14
C ASN A 138 6.98 21.33 6.42
N GLY A 139 7.38 20.78 7.57
CA GLY A 139 6.74 21.06 8.86
C GLY A 139 5.32 20.52 9.00
N MET A 140 4.92 19.55 8.16
CA MET A 140 3.57 18.99 8.17
C MET A 140 3.39 17.87 9.20
N LEU A 141 4.49 17.24 9.63
CA LEU A 141 4.48 16.15 10.60
C LEU A 141 4.98 16.62 11.96
N GLU A 142 4.40 16.04 13.00
CA GLU A 142 4.85 16.21 14.37
C GLU A 142 6.12 15.40 14.63
N ASN A 143 7.09 16.00 15.35
CA ASN A 143 8.26 15.29 15.86
C ASN A 143 7.85 14.41 17.04
N LEU A 144 8.16 13.12 16.96
CA LEU A 144 7.72 12.12 17.93
C LEU A 144 8.75 11.82 19.03
N ASP A 145 9.92 12.46 19.05
CA ASP A 145 11.01 12.12 19.98
C ASP A 145 10.58 12.23 21.45
N SER A 146 9.87 13.31 21.82
CA SER A 146 9.36 13.49 23.19
C SER A 146 8.33 12.41 23.56
N TYR A 147 7.42 12.10 22.64
CA TYR A 147 6.40 11.08 22.84
C TYR A 147 6.98 9.68 23.05
N VAL A 148 7.98 9.31 22.23
CA VAL A 148 8.69 8.03 22.36
C VAL A 148 9.44 7.96 23.69
N ASN A 149 10.20 9.00 24.03
CA ASN A 149 11.02 9.04 25.24
C ASN A 149 10.16 9.01 26.53
N GLU A 150 9.06 9.73 26.56
CA GLU A 150 8.20 9.84 27.74
C GLU A 150 7.30 8.61 27.96
N SER A 151 6.86 7.97 26.87
CA SER A 151 5.97 6.80 26.95
C SER A 151 6.69 5.46 27.09
N GLY A 152 8.01 5.43 26.85
CA GLY A 152 8.81 4.21 26.91
C GLY A 152 8.54 3.24 25.76
N VAL A 153 8.06 3.73 24.61
CA VAL A 153 7.96 2.89 23.41
C VAL A 153 9.35 2.41 23.01
N ASP A 154 9.56 1.09 23.03
CA ASP A 154 10.82 0.51 22.63
C ASP A 154 10.97 0.48 21.11
N MET A 155 11.73 1.45 20.58
CA MET A 155 12.08 1.48 19.15
C MET A 155 13.01 0.32 18.75
N GLY A 156 13.76 -0.25 19.69
CA GLY A 156 14.63 -1.40 19.46
C GLY A 156 13.88 -2.71 19.24
N ASP A 157 12.60 -2.79 19.61
CA ASP A 157 11.74 -3.94 19.33
C ASP A 157 11.26 -3.96 17.86
N PHE A 158 11.28 -2.85 17.13
CA PHE A 158 11.03 -2.88 15.69
C PHE A 158 12.20 -3.52 14.95
N TYR A 159 11.92 -4.21 13.84
CA TYR A 159 12.98 -4.72 12.97
C TYR A 159 13.84 -3.57 12.44
N GLU A 160 15.15 -3.68 12.57
CA GLU A 160 16.11 -2.62 12.26
C GLU A 160 15.96 -2.10 10.81
N GLY A 161 15.74 -3.01 9.85
CA GLY A 161 15.54 -2.64 8.44
C GLY A 161 14.27 -1.82 8.17
N LEU A 162 13.33 -1.70 9.13
CA LEU A 162 12.10 -0.93 8.98
C LEU A 162 12.22 0.49 9.56
N LEU A 163 13.26 0.78 10.34
CA LEU A 163 13.42 2.03 11.07
C LEU A 163 13.92 3.21 10.23
N PRO A 164 14.83 3.06 9.24
CA PRO A 164 15.44 4.21 8.57
C PRO A 164 14.45 5.22 8.01
N ASN A 165 13.32 4.75 7.50
CA ASN A 165 12.28 5.62 6.94
C ASN A 165 11.40 6.32 7.99
N CYS A 166 11.51 5.93 9.27
CA CYS A 166 10.79 6.58 10.37
C CYS A 166 11.51 7.85 10.85
N TYR A 167 12.78 8.01 10.45
CA TYR A 167 13.65 9.10 10.85
C TYR A 167 13.86 10.09 9.71
N VAL A 168 13.87 11.37 10.07
CA VAL A 168 14.39 12.44 9.23
C VAL A 168 15.52 13.06 10.01
N ASP A 169 16.74 12.95 9.46
CA ASP A 169 17.99 13.13 10.19
C ASP A 169 18.01 12.23 11.44
N ASP A 170 18.08 12.78 12.65
CA ASP A 170 18.10 12.01 13.90
C ASP A 170 16.74 11.99 14.63
N SER A 171 15.68 12.57 14.04
CA SER A 171 14.37 12.74 14.68
C SER A 171 13.32 11.79 14.13
N ILE A 172 12.44 11.30 14.99
CA ILE A 172 11.37 10.35 14.67
C ILE A 172 10.13 11.12 14.20
N TYR A 173 9.59 10.73 13.03
CA TYR A 173 8.36 11.29 12.45
C TYR A 173 7.27 10.26 12.17
N GLY A 174 7.53 8.98 12.38
CA GLY A 174 6.55 7.92 12.21
C GLY A 174 6.91 6.67 12.98
N LEU A 175 5.92 5.81 13.22
CA LEU A 175 6.13 4.46 13.74
C LEU A 175 5.88 3.43 12.62
N PRO A 176 6.73 2.38 12.49
CA PRO A 176 6.50 1.33 11.50
C PRO A 176 5.12 0.68 11.71
N TYR A 177 4.29 0.65 10.66
CA TYR A 177 2.94 0.08 10.75
C TYR A 177 2.78 -1.07 9.75
N LEU A 178 2.15 -0.87 8.61
CA LEU A 178 2.02 -1.90 7.56
C LEU A 178 3.26 -1.86 6.66
N ARG A 179 4.30 -2.59 7.05
CA ARG A 179 5.57 -2.61 6.33
C ARG A 179 5.68 -3.85 5.45
N SER A 180 6.37 -3.71 4.34
CA SER A 180 6.51 -4.75 3.32
C SER A 180 7.91 -4.81 2.74
N THR A 181 8.18 -5.88 1.99
CA THR A 181 9.27 -5.97 1.01
C THR A 181 8.68 -6.38 -0.33
N PRO A 182 9.31 -6.05 -1.47
CA PRO A 182 8.95 -6.64 -2.74
C PRO A 182 9.37 -8.12 -2.73
N ILE A 183 8.49 -8.99 -3.23
CA ILE A 183 8.78 -10.41 -3.39
C ILE A 183 8.37 -10.89 -4.77
N MET A 184 8.91 -12.04 -5.19
CA MET A 184 8.47 -12.75 -6.36
C MET A 184 7.26 -13.62 -6.03
N TYR A 185 6.16 -13.45 -6.76
CA TYR A 185 5.00 -14.32 -6.78
C TYR A 185 5.02 -15.19 -8.03
N CYS A 186 4.54 -16.42 -7.90
CA CYS A 186 4.53 -17.38 -9.01
C CYS A 186 3.24 -18.18 -9.08
N ASN A 187 2.72 -18.37 -10.29
CA ASN A 187 1.81 -19.48 -10.60
C ASN A 187 2.67 -20.72 -10.84
N ASN A 188 2.85 -21.55 -9.77
CA ASN A 188 3.71 -22.74 -9.84
C ASN A 188 3.14 -23.80 -10.76
N THR A 189 1.83 -23.82 -10.98
CA THR A 189 1.21 -24.73 -11.96
C THR A 189 1.72 -24.46 -13.37
N ILE A 190 1.78 -23.18 -13.79
CA ILE A 190 2.33 -22.81 -15.11
C ILE A 190 3.85 -23.06 -15.16
N LEU A 191 4.58 -22.78 -14.07
CA LEU A 191 6.02 -23.08 -14.00
C LEU A 191 6.27 -24.59 -14.14
N ASN A 192 5.50 -25.44 -13.46
CA ASN A 192 5.64 -26.90 -13.54
C ASN A 192 5.35 -27.42 -14.97
N GLU A 193 4.36 -26.86 -15.69
CA GLU A 193 4.13 -27.17 -17.11
C GLU A 193 5.37 -26.86 -17.98
N ALA A 194 6.09 -25.82 -17.60
CA ALA A 194 7.35 -25.44 -18.27
C ALA A 194 8.56 -26.24 -17.77
N GLY A 195 8.41 -27.07 -16.74
CA GLY A 195 9.48 -27.90 -16.16
C GLY A 195 10.32 -27.15 -15.12
N TRP A 196 9.74 -26.16 -14.46
CA TRP A 196 10.36 -25.38 -13.39
C TRP A 196 9.52 -25.44 -12.13
N ASP A 197 10.17 -25.28 -10.97
CA ASP A 197 9.53 -24.99 -9.69
C ASP A 197 10.01 -23.62 -9.20
N TYR A 198 9.12 -22.82 -8.60
CA TYR A 198 9.47 -21.47 -8.13
C TYR A 198 10.64 -21.49 -7.12
N LYS A 199 10.82 -22.58 -6.38
CA LYS A 199 11.90 -22.74 -5.39
C LYS A 199 13.28 -22.85 -6.03
N ASP A 200 13.34 -23.15 -7.33
CA ASP A 200 14.58 -23.27 -8.08
C ASP A 200 15.02 -21.94 -8.73
N ILE A 201 14.14 -20.92 -8.74
CA ILE A 201 14.40 -19.59 -9.30
C ILE A 201 15.08 -18.73 -8.23
N LYS A 202 16.41 -18.68 -8.22
CA LYS A 202 17.22 -17.98 -7.21
C LYS A 202 18.09 -16.88 -7.78
N THR A 203 18.38 -16.93 -9.06
CA THR A 203 19.23 -15.98 -9.75
C THR A 203 18.51 -15.39 -10.96
N TRP A 204 19.04 -14.30 -11.51
CA TRP A 204 18.52 -13.73 -12.76
C TRP A 204 18.64 -14.69 -13.93
N ASP A 205 19.68 -15.53 -13.95
CA ASP A 205 19.83 -16.56 -14.97
C ASP A 205 18.72 -17.61 -14.85
N ASP A 206 18.38 -18.04 -13.63
CA ASP A 206 17.26 -18.95 -13.39
C ASP A 206 15.93 -18.29 -13.80
N LEU A 207 15.71 -17.02 -13.41
CA LEU A 207 14.52 -16.25 -13.78
C LEU A 207 14.37 -16.16 -15.31
N LYS A 208 15.45 -15.82 -16.02
CA LYS A 208 15.46 -15.76 -17.46
C LYS A 208 15.15 -17.11 -18.09
N ALA A 209 15.79 -18.18 -17.59
CA ALA A 209 15.61 -19.52 -18.13
C ALA A 209 14.17 -20.03 -17.86
N ALA A 210 13.62 -19.84 -16.66
CA ALA A 210 12.25 -20.20 -16.31
C ALA A 210 11.22 -19.42 -17.14
N ALA A 211 11.38 -18.10 -17.23
CA ALA A 211 10.48 -17.23 -18.00
C ALA A 211 10.49 -17.58 -19.49
N THR A 212 11.68 -17.85 -20.06
CA THR A 212 11.82 -18.30 -21.46
C THR A 212 11.13 -19.65 -21.67
N ALA A 213 11.36 -20.62 -20.77
CA ALA A 213 10.73 -21.94 -20.88
C ALA A 213 9.20 -21.86 -20.79
N VAL A 214 8.65 -20.99 -19.93
CA VAL A 214 7.20 -20.74 -19.89
C VAL A 214 6.71 -20.22 -21.23
N HIS A 215 7.38 -19.19 -21.75
CA HIS A 215 6.98 -18.58 -23.04
C HIS A 215 7.01 -19.58 -24.18
N GLU A 216 8.09 -20.35 -24.31
CA GLU A 216 8.28 -21.30 -25.41
C GLU A 216 7.33 -22.50 -25.33
N LYS A 217 7.06 -23.03 -24.11
CA LYS A 217 6.28 -24.27 -23.96
C LYS A 217 4.78 -24.02 -23.84
N THR A 218 4.37 -22.88 -23.28
CA THR A 218 2.97 -22.61 -22.97
C THR A 218 2.36 -21.48 -23.80
N GLY A 219 3.20 -20.66 -24.49
CA GLY A 219 2.77 -19.46 -25.19
C GLY A 219 2.34 -18.32 -24.28
N LYS A 220 2.52 -18.45 -22.96
CA LYS A 220 2.20 -17.43 -21.96
C LYS A 220 3.39 -16.50 -21.72
N TYR A 221 3.18 -15.40 -21.00
CA TYR A 221 4.29 -14.57 -20.54
C TYR A 221 5.03 -15.29 -19.41
N GLY A 222 6.35 -15.25 -19.46
CA GLY A 222 7.17 -15.73 -18.35
C GLY A 222 7.04 -14.84 -17.14
N VAL A 223 7.02 -13.52 -17.38
CA VAL A 223 6.83 -12.49 -16.33
C VAL A 223 5.83 -11.45 -16.82
N SER A 224 4.96 -10.98 -15.92
CA SER A 224 4.21 -9.73 -16.09
C SER A 224 4.60 -8.75 -15.00
N GLN A 225 4.92 -7.51 -15.39
CA GLN A 225 5.28 -6.45 -14.45
C GLN A 225 4.90 -5.08 -14.98
N TYR A 226 4.79 -4.10 -14.07
CA TYR A 226 4.62 -2.70 -14.44
C TYR A 226 5.84 -1.87 -14.03
N SER A 227 6.04 -0.74 -14.67
CA SER A 227 7.14 0.18 -14.35
C SER A 227 6.92 0.78 -12.97
N TYR A 228 7.58 0.25 -11.97
CA TYR A 228 7.50 0.72 -10.60
C TYR A 228 8.90 0.91 -10.00
N LEU A 229 9.14 2.11 -9.52
CA LEU A 229 10.47 2.52 -9.06
C LEU A 229 10.98 1.63 -7.92
N TRP A 230 10.11 1.24 -7.00
CA TRP A 230 10.43 0.38 -5.87
C TRP A 230 10.91 -1.01 -6.28
N THR A 231 10.27 -1.62 -7.30
CA THR A 231 10.70 -2.91 -7.85
C THR A 231 12.01 -2.76 -8.63
N LEU A 232 12.16 -1.66 -9.39
CA LEU A 232 13.41 -1.36 -10.09
C LEU A 232 14.56 -1.18 -9.10
N ASP A 233 14.34 -0.52 -7.97
CA ASP A 233 15.36 -0.36 -6.92
C ASP A 233 15.79 -1.71 -6.34
N ALA A 234 14.85 -2.65 -6.15
CA ALA A 234 15.19 -4.00 -5.74
C ALA A 234 16.16 -4.67 -6.73
N PHE A 235 15.89 -4.57 -8.02
CA PHE A 235 16.78 -5.12 -9.06
C PHE A 235 18.14 -4.41 -9.11
N MET A 236 18.17 -3.10 -8.89
CA MET A 236 19.42 -2.33 -8.79
C MET A 236 20.24 -2.77 -7.59
N ILE A 237 19.60 -2.93 -6.43
CA ILE A 237 20.24 -3.38 -5.19
C ILE A 237 20.83 -4.78 -5.37
N GLU A 238 20.11 -5.71 -5.98
CA GLU A 238 20.58 -7.06 -6.24
C GLU A 238 21.73 -7.13 -7.24
N HIS A 239 21.86 -6.12 -8.08
CA HIS A 239 23.00 -5.92 -8.97
C HIS A 239 24.17 -5.14 -8.31
N GLY A 240 24.09 -4.90 -6.98
CA GLY A 240 25.12 -4.18 -6.24
C GLY A 240 25.14 -2.67 -6.45
N SER A 241 24.01 -2.08 -6.89
CA SER A 241 23.86 -0.65 -7.17
C SER A 241 22.61 -0.11 -6.47
N SER A 242 22.14 1.06 -6.86
CA SER A 242 20.91 1.71 -6.38
C SER A 242 20.40 2.65 -7.48
N ILE A 243 19.17 3.15 -7.35
CA ILE A 243 18.64 4.16 -8.27
C ILE A 243 19.36 5.51 -8.12
N LEU A 244 19.67 5.89 -6.87
CA LEU A 244 20.40 7.12 -6.55
C LEU A 244 21.75 6.79 -5.90
N ASN A 245 22.67 7.74 -5.96
CA ASN A 245 23.92 7.68 -5.20
C ASN A 245 23.69 7.90 -3.70
N GLU A 246 24.72 7.74 -2.87
CA GLU A 246 24.64 7.86 -1.41
C GLU A 246 24.18 9.24 -0.92
N THR A 247 24.45 10.29 -1.69
CA THR A 247 24.02 11.68 -1.40
C THR A 247 22.65 12.01 -1.95
N GLU A 248 22.04 11.09 -2.69
CA GLU A 248 20.70 11.20 -3.29
C GLU A 248 20.53 12.41 -4.25
N ASP A 249 21.63 12.92 -4.80
CA ASP A 249 21.67 14.06 -5.72
C ASP A 249 21.94 13.68 -7.19
N ALA A 250 22.18 12.38 -7.47
CA ALA A 250 22.41 11.88 -8.82
C ALA A 250 21.86 10.48 -9.02
N THR A 251 21.27 10.24 -10.20
CA THR A 251 20.79 8.91 -10.57
C THR A 251 21.93 8.00 -11.04
N LEU A 252 21.90 6.74 -10.61
CA LEU A 252 22.81 5.69 -11.05
C LEU A 252 22.26 4.85 -12.23
N LEU A 253 21.05 5.14 -12.70
CA LEU A 253 20.44 4.44 -13.83
C LEU A 253 21.24 4.57 -15.14
N ASN A 254 22.07 5.60 -15.26
CA ASN A 254 22.90 5.83 -16.44
C ASN A 254 24.34 5.30 -16.30
N THR A 255 24.68 4.64 -15.19
CA THR A 255 25.97 3.93 -14.99
C THR A 255 26.03 2.64 -15.82
N ALA A 256 27.13 1.92 -15.76
CA ALA A 256 27.25 0.61 -16.41
C ALA A 256 26.28 -0.40 -15.77
N GLU A 257 26.23 -0.43 -14.43
CA GLU A 257 25.36 -1.30 -13.65
C GLU A 257 23.87 -1.02 -13.92
N GLY A 258 23.46 0.25 -13.91
CA GLY A 258 22.09 0.64 -14.23
C GLY A 258 21.68 0.24 -15.64
N LYS A 259 22.58 0.37 -16.61
CA LYS A 259 22.34 -0.07 -18.00
C LYS A 259 22.24 -1.59 -18.13
N GLU A 260 22.99 -2.35 -17.34
CA GLU A 260 22.89 -3.82 -17.31
C GLU A 260 21.55 -4.26 -16.75
N VAL A 261 21.08 -3.66 -15.63
CA VAL A 261 19.74 -3.92 -15.05
C VAL A 261 18.64 -3.63 -16.07
N ILE A 262 18.65 -2.43 -16.67
CA ILE A 262 17.63 -2.04 -17.66
C ILE A 262 17.74 -2.92 -18.91
N GLY A 263 18.96 -3.25 -19.35
CA GLY A 263 19.23 -4.11 -20.50
C GLY A 263 18.67 -5.52 -20.32
N PHE A 264 18.84 -6.12 -19.14
CA PHE A 264 18.28 -7.44 -18.82
C PHE A 264 16.76 -7.49 -19.03
N TRP A 265 16.02 -6.51 -18.50
CA TRP A 265 14.58 -6.46 -18.65
C TRP A 265 14.15 -6.14 -20.06
N ARG A 266 14.83 -5.20 -20.72
CA ARG A 266 14.54 -4.82 -22.09
C ARG A 266 14.69 -5.99 -23.06
N ASP A 267 15.76 -6.79 -22.92
CA ASP A 267 15.98 -7.96 -23.75
C ASP A 267 14.84 -8.97 -23.66
N LEU A 268 14.27 -9.18 -22.46
CA LEU A 268 13.15 -10.09 -22.27
C LEU A 268 11.83 -9.50 -22.78
N ILE A 269 11.65 -8.20 -22.68
CA ILE A 269 10.49 -7.48 -23.23
C ILE A 269 10.52 -7.53 -24.77
N ASP A 270 11.66 -7.23 -25.39
CA ASP A 270 11.84 -7.23 -26.84
C ASP A 270 11.62 -8.62 -27.45
N GLN A 271 11.85 -9.69 -26.68
CA GLN A 271 11.59 -11.09 -27.06
C GLN A 271 10.12 -11.53 -26.78
N GLY A 272 9.29 -10.68 -26.16
CA GLY A 272 7.91 -11.01 -25.82
C GLY A 272 7.76 -11.98 -24.63
N ILE A 273 8.86 -12.27 -23.92
CA ILE A 273 8.87 -13.14 -22.74
C ILE A 273 8.27 -12.43 -21.54
N VAL A 274 8.50 -11.11 -21.43
CA VAL A 274 7.99 -10.24 -20.38
C VAL A 274 6.87 -9.35 -20.92
N HIS A 275 5.73 -9.33 -20.24
CA HIS A 275 4.67 -8.36 -20.48
C HIS A 275 4.88 -7.16 -19.54
N ALA A 276 5.27 -6.04 -20.10
CA ALA A 276 5.57 -4.83 -19.36
C ALA A 276 4.47 -3.77 -19.53
N TYR A 277 4.04 -3.19 -18.42
CA TYR A 277 3.00 -2.16 -18.34
C TYR A 277 3.58 -0.83 -17.84
N ASN A 278 2.88 0.27 -18.11
CA ASN A 278 3.22 1.57 -17.53
C ASN A 278 2.88 1.62 -16.04
N HIS A 279 3.45 2.60 -15.34
CA HIS A 279 3.24 2.79 -13.90
C HIS A 279 1.75 2.89 -13.49
N THR A 280 0.92 3.53 -14.30
CA THR A 280 -0.52 3.69 -14.04
C THR A 280 -1.38 2.48 -14.42
N GLU A 281 -0.77 1.40 -14.88
CA GLU A 281 -1.45 0.19 -15.39
C GLU A 281 -1.17 -1.04 -14.51
N GLN A 282 -0.89 -0.85 -13.23
CA GLN A 282 -0.58 -1.93 -12.28
C GLN A 282 -1.67 -3.01 -12.21
N ASP A 283 -2.94 -2.64 -12.38
CA ASP A 283 -4.09 -3.53 -12.40
C ASP A 283 -4.07 -4.54 -13.54
N LYS A 284 -3.35 -4.22 -14.63
CA LYS A 284 -3.19 -5.13 -15.76
C LYS A 284 -2.31 -6.34 -15.44
N VAL A 285 -1.35 -6.20 -14.51
CA VAL A 285 -0.58 -7.36 -14.03
C VAL A 285 -1.53 -8.34 -13.32
N THR A 286 -2.40 -7.83 -12.45
CA THR A 286 -3.45 -8.64 -11.82
C THR A 286 -4.36 -9.30 -12.85
N THR A 287 -4.72 -8.57 -13.92
CA THR A 287 -5.51 -9.11 -15.03
C THR A 287 -4.79 -10.26 -15.76
N ASP A 288 -3.48 -10.17 -15.98
CA ASP A 288 -2.71 -11.28 -16.56
C ASP A 288 -2.72 -12.51 -15.64
N VAL A 289 -2.58 -12.32 -14.32
CA VAL A 289 -2.66 -13.41 -13.33
C VAL A 289 -4.04 -14.06 -13.36
N GLN A 290 -5.11 -13.27 -13.32
CA GLN A 290 -6.50 -13.74 -13.36
C GLN A 290 -6.85 -14.48 -14.66
N ASN A 291 -6.24 -14.08 -15.78
CA ASN A 291 -6.40 -14.76 -17.06
C ASN A 291 -5.45 -15.96 -17.24
N LEU A 292 -4.65 -16.30 -16.23
CA LEU A 292 -3.62 -17.35 -16.28
C LEU A 292 -2.63 -17.14 -17.44
N ASN A 293 -2.30 -15.90 -17.77
CA ASN A 293 -1.44 -15.52 -18.89
C ASN A 293 0.03 -15.33 -18.50
N THR A 294 0.35 -15.34 -17.21
CA THR A 294 1.71 -15.13 -16.70
C THR A 294 2.07 -16.14 -15.62
N ALA A 295 3.34 -16.52 -15.56
CA ALA A 295 3.84 -17.42 -14.53
C ALA A 295 4.46 -16.69 -13.33
N ILE A 296 5.08 -15.54 -13.54
CA ILE A 296 5.83 -14.80 -12.51
C ILE A 296 5.38 -13.34 -12.50
N TRP A 297 5.28 -12.76 -11.32
CA TRP A 297 5.13 -11.30 -11.13
C TRP A 297 5.79 -10.87 -9.83
N PHE A 298 6.08 -9.56 -9.72
CA PHE A 298 6.68 -8.98 -8.52
C PHE A 298 5.68 -8.06 -7.85
N GLY A 299 5.63 -8.07 -6.53
CA GLY A 299 4.70 -7.27 -5.77
C GLY A 299 5.02 -7.19 -4.30
N SER A 300 4.23 -6.38 -3.59
CA SER A 300 4.31 -6.23 -2.15
C SER A 300 3.87 -7.50 -1.43
N THR A 301 4.51 -7.82 -0.30
CA THR A 301 3.98 -8.82 0.65
C THR A 301 2.57 -8.50 1.12
N GLY A 302 2.18 -7.23 1.17
CA GLY A 302 0.81 -6.81 1.47
C GLY A 302 -0.25 -7.30 0.47
N SER A 303 0.16 -7.78 -0.71
CA SER A 303 -0.74 -8.39 -1.72
C SER A 303 -0.90 -9.91 -1.55
N LEU A 304 -0.31 -10.52 -0.51
CA LEU A 304 -0.34 -11.97 -0.35
C LEU A 304 -1.78 -12.52 -0.23
N LYS A 305 -2.63 -11.86 0.54
CA LYS A 305 -4.01 -12.32 0.74
C LYS A 305 -4.83 -12.28 -0.55
N ASP A 306 -4.67 -11.22 -1.35
CA ASP A 306 -5.37 -11.09 -2.63
C ASP A 306 -4.86 -12.14 -3.63
N ASN A 307 -3.54 -12.36 -3.69
CA ASN A 307 -2.95 -13.40 -4.55
C ASN A 307 -3.37 -14.81 -4.13
N LEU A 308 -3.50 -15.10 -2.83
CA LEU A 308 -4.02 -16.37 -2.33
C LEU A 308 -5.49 -16.56 -2.74
N ALA A 309 -6.32 -15.53 -2.63
CA ALA A 309 -7.72 -15.58 -3.04
C ALA A 309 -7.86 -15.86 -4.54
N ILE A 310 -7.07 -15.19 -5.38
CA ILE A 310 -7.03 -15.43 -6.84
C ILE A 310 -6.57 -16.85 -7.14
N ALA A 311 -5.54 -17.34 -6.44
CA ALA A 311 -5.02 -18.69 -6.66
C ALA A 311 -6.04 -19.78 -6.28
N ASP A 312 -6.77 -19.58 -5.17
CA ASP A 312 -7.83 -20.48 -4.72
C ASP A 312 -9.02 -20.49 -5.71
N GLU A 313 -9.46 -19.32 -6.14
CA GLU A 313 -10.56 -19.18 -7.11
C GLU A 313 -10.25 -19.85 -8.45
N LEU A 314 -9.02 -19.71 -8.93
CA LEU A 314 -8.60 -20.23 -10.23
C LEU A 314 -7.98 -21.63 -10.17
N GLY A 315 -7.73 -22.14 -8.97
CA GLY A 315 -7.23 -23.50 -8.74
C GLY A 315 -5.78 -23.72 -9.16
N PHE A 316 -4.90 -22.71 -8.98
CA PHE A 316 -3.46 -22.86 -9.21
C PHE A 316 -2.64 -22.83 -7.91
N GLU A 317 -1.47 -23.44 -7.92
CA GLU A 317 -0.53 -23.38 -6.81
C GLU A 317 0.21 -22.03 -6.82
N LEU A 318 0.00 -21.18 -5.79
CA LEU A 318 0.75 -19.95 -5.59
C LEU A 318 2.10 -20.27 -4.94
N GLY A 319 3.18 -19.70 -5.48
CA GLY A 319 4.51 -19.68 -4.88
C GLY A 319 4.92 -18.25 -4.49
N THR A 320 5.74 -18.13 -3.44
CA THR A 320 6.44 -16.89 -3.08
C THR A 320 7.91 -17.16 -2.87
N ALA A 321 8.77 -16.27 -3.32
CA ALA A 321 10.22 -16.36 -3.12
C ALA A 321 10.82 -14.94 -2.97
N TYR A 322 12.08 -14.88 -2.54
CA TYR A 322 12.86 -13.65 -2.65
C TYR A 322 12.93 -13.20 -4.11
N ILE A 323 13.10 -11.92 -4.34
CA ILE A 323 13.49 -11.48 -5.68
C ILE A 323 14.81 -12.19 -6.04
N PRO A 324 14.92 -12.81 -7.22
CA PRO A 324 16.12 -13.54 -7.63
C PRO A 324 17.32 -12.61 -7.73
N LYS A 325 18.43 -12.97 -7.11
CA LYS A 325 19.64 -12.14 -7.10
C LYS A 325 20.35 -12.11 -8.45
N ALA A 326 20.93 -10.97 -8.79
CA ALA A 326 21.93 -10.86 -9.83
C ALA A 326 23.33 -11.22 -9.27
N LEU A 327 23.90 -10.36 -8.43
CA LEU A 327 25.17 -10.57 -7.75
C LEU A 327 25.01 -11.02 -6.30
N GLU A 328 24.08 -10.39 -5.59
CA GLU A 328 23.78 -10.66 -4.19
C GLU A 328 22.29 -10.53 -3.89
N TYR A 329 21.82 -11.08 -2.78
CA TYR A 329 20.48 -10.77 -2.30
C TYR A 329 20.46 -9.36 -1.71
N GLY A 330 19.41 -8.62 -2.02
CA GLY A 330 19.17 -7.29 -1.50
C GLY A 330 17.73 -6.89 -1.72
N THR A 331 17.17 -6.05 -0.85
CA THR A 331 15.80 -5.60 -1.00
C THR A 331 15.60 -4.24 -0.35
N PRO A 332 14.82 -3.33 -0.95
CA PRO A 332 14.28 -2.18 -0.23
C PRO A 332 13.12 -2.63 0.65
N THR A 333 12.79 -1.84 1.65
CA THR A 333 11.50 -1.97 2.35
C THR A 333 10.44 -1.10 1.68
N GLY A 334 9.19 -1.38 1.98
CA GLY A 334 8.02 -0.63 1.50
C GLY A 334 6.94 -0.52 2.57
N GLY A 335 5.73 -0.16 2.13
CA GLY A 335 4.58 0.02 2.99
C GLY A 335 4.55 1.39 3.64
N CYS A 336 3.95 1.49 4.82
CA CYS A 336 3.73 2.77 5.48
C CYS A 336 4.16 2.79 6.95
N CYS A 337 4.37 4.00 7.44
CA CYS A 337 4.34 4.32 8.85
C CYS A 337 3.01 4.98 9.19
N VAL A 338 2.62 4.94 10.46
CA VAL A 338 1.61 5.86 11.00
C VAL A 338 2.33 7.13 11.44
N VAL A 339 1.79 8.29 11.06
CA VAL A 339 2.33 9.62 11.32
C VAL A 339 1.29 10.51 11.99
N MET A 340 1.75 11.51 12.75
CA MET A 340 0.92 12.53 13.38
C MET A 340 1.07 13.85 12.64
N MET A 341 -0.04 14.55 12.38
CA MET A 341 0.03 15.88 11.76
C MET A 341 0.41 16.94 12.80
N SER A 342 1.20 17.93 12.37
CA SER A 342 1.77 18.94 13.28
C SER A 342 0.78 20.04 13.69
N ASN A 343 -0.20 20.36 12.83
CA ASN A 343 -1.12 21.50 12.95
C ASN A 343 -2.42 21.18 13.69
N ILE A 344 -2.42 20.18 14.57
CA ILE A 344 -3.52 19.86 15.48
C ILE A 344 -3.22 20.36 16.90
N SER A 345 -4.22 20.44 17.75
CA SER A 345 -4.05 20.92 19.13
C SER A 345 -3.24 19.93 20.00
N ASP A 346 -2.62 20.41 21.07
CA ASP A 346 -1.87 19.57 22.02
C ASP A 346 -2.73 18.47 22.64
N LYS A 347 -4.03 18.74 22.86
CA LYS A 347 -5.00 17.75 23.35
C LYS A 347 -5.19 16.62 22.32
N GLU A 348 -5.33 16.97 21.05
CA GLU A 348 -5.45 16.00 19.97
C GLU A 348 -4.14 15.22 19.77
N LYS A 349 -2.98 15.89 19.86
CA LYS A 349 -1.67 15.21 19.77
C LYS A 349 -1.49 14.17 20.87
N ALA A 350 -1.82 14.51 22.12
CA ALA A 350 -1.76 13.56 23.23
C ALA A 350 -2.70 12.35 23.01
N ALA A 351 -3.91 12.60 22.52
CA ALA A 351 -4.87 11.54 22.20
C ALA A 351 -4.43 10.71 20.99
N ALA A 352 -3.90 11.34 19.93
CA ALA A 352 -3.37 10.69 18.73
C ALA A 352 -2.21 9.74 19.08
N TRP A 353 -1.33 10.16 19.99
CA TRP A 353 -0.24 9.32 20.46
C TRP A 353 -0.72 8.02 21.11
N GLU A 354 -1.80 8.06 21.88
CA GLU A 354 -2.39 6.85 22.47
C GLU A 354 -2.84 5.85 21.41
N PHE A 355 -3.45 6.33 20.34
CA PHE A 355 -3.86 5.46 19.22
C PHE A 355 -2.66 4.96 18.41
N MET A 356 -1.63 5.80 18.15
CA MET A 356 -0.40 5.38 17.48
C MET A 356 0.30 4.24 18.24
N LYS A 357 0.42 4.36 19.55
CA LYS A 357 0.98 3.29 20.40
C LYS A 357 0.18 2.00 20.24
N TYR A 358 -1.14 2.10 20.42
CA TYR A 358 -2.03 0.95 20.30
C TYR A 358 -1.90 0.24 18.96
N MET A 359 -1.96 0.98 17.85
CA MET A 359 -1.84 0.42 16.50
C MET A 359 -0.55 -0.37 16.28
N THR A 360 0.52 0.02 16.96
CA THR A 360 1.86 -0.54 16.77
C THR A 360 2.31 -1.46 17.89
N GLU A 361 1.46 -1.77 18.87
CA GLU A 361 1.74 -2.78 19.89
C GLU A 361 1.90 -4.18 19.29
N THR A 362 2.63 -5.03 20.00
CA THR A 362 2.92 -6.41 19.57
C THR A 362 1.68 -7.19 19.15
N GLU A 363 0.61 -7.13 19.95
CA GLU A 363 -0.65 -7.84 19.66
C GLU A 363 -1.30 -7.33 18.37
N GLN A 364 -1.33 -6.00 18.16
CA GLN A 364 -1.91 -5.41 16.97
C GLN A 364 -1.04 -5.67 15.73
N ALA A 365 0.29 -5.66 15.89
CA ALA A 365 1.21 -6.02 14.82
C ALA A 365 1.01 -7.48 14.36
N ILE A 366 0.77 -8.42 15.28
CA ILE A 366 0.42 -9.81 14.97
C ILE A 366 -0.89 -9.88 14.18
N LYS A 367 -1.96 -9.26 14.71
CA LYS A 367 -3.29 -9.26 14.07
C LYS A 367 -3.25 -8.67 12.66
N SER A 368 -2.62 -7.51 12.53
CA SER A 368 -2.47 -6.81 11.26
C SER A 368 -1.69 -7.65 10.23
N SER A 369 -0.59 -8.28 10.66
CA SER A 369 0.22 -9.12 9.77
C SER A 369 -0.57 -10.32 9.27
N ILE A 370 -1.23 -11.06 10.15
CA ILE A 370 -2.04 -12.24 9.78
C ILE A 370 -3.20 -11.84 8.86
N LYS A 371 -3.87 -10.71 9.14
CA LYS A 371 -5.03 -10.25 8.38
C LYS A 371 -4.65 -9.76 6.99
N THR A 372 -3.58 -8.98 6.88
CA THR A 372 -3.26 -8.24 5.65
C THR A 372 -2.16 -8.87 4.79
N GLY A 373 -1.27 -9.68 5.39
CA GLY A 373 -0.06 -10.19 4.74
C GLY A 373 1.15 -9.26 4.83
N TYR A 374 1.02 -8.06 5.42
CA TYR A 374 2.16 -7.21 5.73
C TYR A 374 3.07 -7.83 6.79
N LEU A 375 4.30 -7.35 6.89
CA LEU A 375 5.28 -7.81 7.89
C LEU A 375 4.78 -7.51 9.32
N PRO A 376 5.03 -8.41 10.28
CA PRO A 376 4.95 -8.05 11.69
C PRO A 376 6.08 -7.06 11.99
N SER A 377 5.75 -5.77 12.20
CA SER A 377 6.75 -4.71 12.27
C SER A 377 7.67 -4.81 13.49
N ARG A 378 7.26 -5.54 14.57
CA ARG A 378 8.02 -5.74 15.79
C ARG A 378 8.67 -7.13 15.85
N LYS A 379 9.86 -7.21 16.43
CA LYS A 379 10.56 -8.49 16.73
C LYS A 379 9.72 -9.35 17.65
N SER A 380 9.20 -8.76 18.74
CA SER A 380 8.29 -9.44 19.68
C SER A 380 7.04 -10.01 19.01
N ALA A 381 6.55 -9.38 17.94
CA ALA A 381 5.45 -9.92 17.16
C ALA A 381 5.91 -11.08 16.28
N GLY A 382 6.95 -10.88 15.48
CA GLY A 382 7.47 -11.92 14.58
C GLY A 382 7.96 -13.18 15.29
N GLU A 383 8.51 -13.04 16.49
CA GLU A 383 9.02 -14.13 17.33
C GLU A 383 7.95 -14.79 18.22
N SER A 384 6.73 -14.24 18.25
CA SER A 384 5.64 -14.81 19.07
C SER A 384 5.22 -16.20 18.62
N ASP A 385 4.77 -17.03 19.56
CA ASP A 385 4.25 -18.37 19.27
C ASP A 385 3.12 -18.32 18.22
N THR A 386 2.28 -17.28 18.26
CA THR A 386 1.17 -17.07 17.32
C THR A 386 1.68 -16.88 15.91
N MET A 387 2.68 -16.01 15.71
CA MET A 387 3.25 -15.78 14.38
C MET A 387 4.08 -16.95 13.88
N GLN A 388 4.83 -17.63 14.77
CA GLN A 388 5.59 -18.81 14.38
C GLN A 388 4.64 -19.93 13.90
N LYS A 389 3.56 -20.17 14.62
CA LYS A 389 2.50 -21.12 14.17
C LYS A 389 1.88 -20.70 12.84
N TYR A 390 1.57 -19.42 12.66
CA TYR A 390 1.06 -18.91 11.40
C TYR A 390 2.03 -19.15 10.23
N PHE A 391 3.33 -18.95 10.44
CA PHE A 391 4.35 -19.22 9.41
C PHE A 391 4.54 -20.71 9.12
N GLU A 392 4.32 -21.58 10.09
CA GLU A 392 4.30 -23.04 9.86
C GLU A 392 3.10 -23.44 8.99
N GLU A 393 1.92 -22.86 9.26
CA GLU A 393 0.67 -23.10 8.51
C GLU A 393 0.65 -22.40 7.15
N MET A 394 1.33 -21.25 7.01
CA MET A 394 1.40 -20.41 5.81
C MET A 394 2.85 -20.01 5.51
N PRO A 395 3.70 -20.93 5.02
CA PRO A 395 5.11 -20.65 4.76
C PRO A 395 5.32 -19.50 3.75
N LEU A 396 4.36 -19.28 2.83
CA LEU A 396 4.41 -18.21 1.84
C LEU A 396 4.49 -16.82 2.48
N ALA A 397 3.90 -16.64 3.67
CA ALA A 397 3.95 -15.38 4.41
C ALA A 397 5.31 -15.10 5.06
N LYS A 398 6.11 -16.14 5.33
CA LYS A 398 7.40 -16.00 6.02
C LYS A 398 8.49 -15.42 5.13
N VAL A 399 8.37 -15.58 3.82
CA VAL A 399 9.40 -15.17 2.83
C VAL A 399 9.82 -13.71 3.01
N ALA A 400 8.87 -12.80 3.21
CA ALA A 400 9.17 -11.39 3.40
C ALA A 400 9.93 -11.11 4.71
N LEU A 401 9.57 -11.81 5.80
CA LEU A 401 10.26 -11.64 7.08
C LEU A 401 11.71 -12.15 6.97
N ASP A 402 11.89 -13.32 6.36
CA ASP A 402 13.22 -13.88 6.14
C ASP A 402 14.08 -13.01 5.21
N GLN A 403 13.46 -12.25 4.28
CA GLN A 403 14.14 -11.34 3.38
C GLN A 403 14.67 -10.07 4.09
N LEU A 404 14.13 -9.71 5.27
CA LEU A 404 14.60 -8.53 6.03
C LEU A 404 16.10 -8.57 6.36
N GLN A 405 16.71 -9.74 6.44
CA GLN A 405 18.16 -9.86 6.64
C GLN A 405 18.99 -9.27 5.49
N PHE A 406 18.38 -9.06 4.32
CA PHE A 406 19.01 -8.51 3.12
C PHE A 406 18.59 -7.06 2.84
N VAL A 407 17.88 -6.43 3.76
CA VAL A 407 17.42 -5.05 3.57
C VAL A 407 18.60 -4.11 3.40
N LYS A 408 18.53 -3.31 2.35
CA LYS A 408 19.39 -2.15 2.12
C LYS A 408 18.52 -0.90 2.06
N ARG A 409 19.11 0.24 2.42
CA ARG A 409 18.41 1.51 2.39
C ARG A 409 17.93 1.77 0.96
N ALA A 410 16.63 2.00 0.81
CA ALA A 410 16.06 2.46 -0.44
C ALA A 410 16.49 3.90 -0.71
N ALA A 411 16.88 4.16 -1.95
CA ALA A 411 17.47 5.43 -2.37
C ALA A 411 16.43 6.50 -2.75
N TYR A 412 15.24 6.51 -2.20
CA TYR A 412 14.25 7.54 -2.53
C TYR A 412 13.70 8.27 -1.32
N SER A 413 14.57 8.56 -0.39
CA SER A 413 14.19 9.43 0.72
C SER A 413 14.05 10.89 0.30
N ASN A 414 14.41 11.23 -0.95
CA ASN A 414 14.31 12.60 -1.45
C ASN A 414 13.72 12.65 -2.88
N PRO A 415 12.39 12.47 -3.07
CA PRO A 415 11.76 12.76 -4.33
C PRO A 415 11.67 14.27 -4.51
N ASN A 416 12.60 14.85 -5.22
CA ASN A 416 12.47 16.20 -5.78
C ASN A 416 11.55 16.19 -6.97
#